data_1164fa54e2ebaebdc752102688705aa6
#
_entry.id   1164fa54e2ebaebdc752102688705aa6
#
_cell.length_a   1.000
_cell.length_b   1.000
_cell.length_c   1.000
_cell.angle_alpha   90.00
_cell.angle_beta   90.00
_cell.angle_gamma   90.00
#
_symmetry.space_group_name_H-M   'P 1'
#
loop_
_entity.id
_entity.type
_entity.pdbx_description
1 polymer ?
#
loop_
_entity_poly.entity_id
_entity_poly.type
_entity_poly.pdbx_seq_one_letter_code
_entity_poly.pdbx_strand_id
1 'polypeptide(L)'
;MATVVNEPLSRHALAFVLAGGRGSRLLELTDRRAKPAVYFGGKSRIIDFALSNAVNSGIRRIAVATQYKAHSLIRHLQMGWNFFRPERNESFDILPASQRVSETNWYLGTADAVYQNIDIIEPHGARFVVLLAGDHIYKMDYELMLRQHVEQRADVTIGCLEMPRSESSGFGIMHIDEDGLVQSFLEKPADPPPMPGKPDKSLASMGIYVFDSKFLFDELQRDANDPNSSHDFGKDIIPYIVKNGRAVAHQFSTSCVRSGDDPRAYWRDVGTVDAYWAANIDLTDVLPELDLYDRAWPIWTYAEISPPAKFVHDEDGRRGQALTSLVSGGCIISGAALRRSLLFTGVHVNSFASVENAVVLPYVSVGRHARLKNVVIDRGVRIPEGLVVGEDPELDAKRFRTTAQGISLITQPMLDRLDT
;
A
#
# COMPACT_ATOMS: atom_id res chain seq x y z
N MET A 1 -34.40 13.00 -28.73
CA MET A 1 -34.09 12.58 -27.36
C MET A 1 -32.56 12.52 -27.25
N ALA A 2 -31.95 13.48 -26.60
CA ALA A 2 -30.53 13.46 -26.34
C ALA A 2 -30.26 12.29 -25.32
N THR A 3 -29.48 11.33 -25.73
CA THR A 3 -28.94 10.31 -24.83
C THR A 3 -28.15 11.08 -23.78
N VAL A 4 -28.67 11.14 -22.56
CA VAL A 4 -27.91 11.59 -21.40
C VAL A 4 -26.82 10.53 -21.23
N VAL A 5 -25.64 10.80 -21.77
CA VAL A 5 -24.44 10.02 -21.44
C VAL A 5 -24.21 10.33 -19.97
N ASN A 6 -24.51 9.36 -19.12
CA ASN A 6 -24.30 9.47 -17.68
C ASN A 6 -22.78 9.47 -17.49
N GLU A 7 -22.18 10.66 -17.41
CA GLU A 7 -20.74 10.80 -17.21
C GLU A 7 -20.36 10.13 -15.88
N PRO A 8 -19.29 9.32 -15.84
CA PRO A 8 -18.87 8.66 -14.62
C PRO A 8 -18.58 9.67 -13.50
N LEU A 9 -19.07 9.41 -12.29
CA LEU A 9 -18.89 10.28 -11.13
C LEU A 9 -17.40 10.48 -10.79
N SER A 10 -16.57 9.50 -11.07
CA SER A 10 -15.12 9.55 -10.91
C SER A 10 -14.45 10.70 -11.69
N ARG A 11 -15.05 11.16 -12.80
CA ARG A 11 -14.57 12.34 -13.54
C ARG A 11 -14.75 13.65 -12.77
N HIS A 12 -15.68 13.68 -11.83
CA HIS A 12 -15.95 14.82 -10.95
C HIS A 12 -15.27 14.68 -9.59
N ALA A 13 -14.45 13.65 -9.40
CA ALA A 13 -13.73 13.37 -8.15
C ALA A 13 -12.26 13.80 -8.23
N LEU A 14 -11.71 14.12 -7.05
CA LEU A 14 -10.30 14.22 -6.78
C LEU A 14 -9.91 13.11 -5.80
N ALA A 15 -8.88 12.34 -6.11
CA ALA A 15 -8.29 11.40 -5.15
C ALA A 15 -7.22 12.12 -4.32
N PHE A 16 -7.40 12.13 -3.01
CA PHE A 16 -6.41 12.64 -2.07
C PHE A 16 -5.74 11.48 -1.34
N VAL A 17 -4.46 11.25 -1.60
CA VAL A 17 -3.71 10.10 -1.07
C VAL A 17 -2.85 10.53 0.10
N LEU A 18 -3.11 9.96 1.27
CA LEU A 18 -2.31 10.16 2.49
C LEU A 18 -1.10 9.22 2.47
N ALA A 19 0.08 9.76 2.27
CA ALA A 19 1.33 9.01 2.12
C ALA A 19 2.40 9.38 3.18
N GLY A 20 1.98 9.80 4.37
CA GLY A 20 2.85 10.32 5.44
C GLY A 20 3.23 9.32 6.54
N GLY A 21 2.75 8.08 6.52
CA GLY A 21 2.95 7.09 7.58
C GLY A 21 4.42 6.70 7.79
N ARG A 22 4.87 6.65 9.07
CA ARG A 22 6.26 6.26 9.45
C ARG A 22 6.55 4.79 9.12
N GLY A 23 5.56 3.88 9.23
CA GLY A 23 5.71 2.45 8.95
C GLY A 23 6.72 1.74 9.87
N SER A 24 6.84 2.16 11.13
CA SER A 24 7.87 1.67 12.08
C SER A 24 7.87 0.16 12.28
N ARG A 25 6.73 -0.52 12.07
CA ARG A 25 6.61 -1.98 12.16
C ARG A 25 7.29 -2.74 11.01
N LEU A 26 7.63 -2.06 9.90
CA LEU A 26 8.46 -2.60 8.82
C LEU A 26 9.97 -2.49 9.12
N LEU A 27 10.32 -2.01 10.31
CA LEU A 27 11.66 -1.92 10.83
C LEU A 27 12.61 -1.20 9.84
N GLU A 28 13.78 -1.76 9.60
CA GLU A 28 14.83 -1.17 8.77
C GLU A 28 14.43 -0.95 7.29
N LEU A 29 13.37 -1.60 6.80
CA LEU A 29 12.82 -1.33 5.46
C LEU A 29 12.32 0.11 5.32
N THR A 30 11.97 0.77 6.43
CA THR A 30 11.49 2.15 6.45
C THR A 30 12.50 3.15 7.04
N ASP A 31 13.74 2.74 7.29
CA ASP A 31 14.80 3.63 7.81
C ASP A 31 15.12 4.78 6.86
N ARG A 32 15.04 4.54 5.55
CA ARG A 32 15.40 5.51 4.51
C ARG A 32 14.22 5.91 3.58
N ARG A 33 13.02 5.38 3.85
CA ARG A 33 11.83 5.63 3.01
C ARG A 33 10.54 5.51 3.82
N ALA A 34 9.49 6.23 3.40
CA ALA A 34 8.15 6.06 3.96
C ALA A 34 7.56 4.69 3.56
N LYS A 35 6.60 4.14 4.34
CA LYS A 35 5.94 2.86 4.02
C LYS A 35 5.35 2.84 2.60
N PRO A 36 4.65 3.88 2.10
CA PRO A 36 4.13 3.91 0.73
C PRO A 36 5.20 3.75 -0.36
N ALA A 37 6.47 4.08 -0.05
CA ALA A 37 7.59 3.97 -0.97
C ALA A 37 8.31 2.62 -0.94
N VAL A 38 7.90 1.68 -0.09
CA VAL A 38 8.48 0.32 -0.04
C VAL A 38 8.08 -0.43 -1.30
N TYR A 39 9.01 -1.21 -1.84
CA TYR A 39 8.82 -2.01 -3.05
C TYR A 39 7.84 -3.15 -2.82
N PHE A 40 7.04 -3.50 -3.85
CA PHE A 40 6.08 -4.60 -3.79
C PHE A 40 5.88 -5.24 -5.17
N GLY A 41 5.67 -6.57 -5.21
CA GLY A 41 5.26 -7.29 -6.42
C GLY A 41 6.28 -7.30 -7.56
N GLY A 42 7.58 -7.17 -7.27
CA GLY A 42 8.68 -7.27 -8.25
C GLY A 42 9.11 -5.95 -8.89
N LYS A 43 8.21 -4.98 -9.10
CA LYS A 43 8.54 -3.71 -9.75
C LYS A 43 7.82 -2.48 -9.20
N SER A 44 6.68 -2.68 -8.53
CA SER A 44 5.83 -1.60 -8.01
C SER A 44 6.29 -1.13 -6.64
N ARG A 45 5.64 -0.09 -6.14
CA ARG A 45 5.68 0.33 -4.74
C ARG A 45 4.28 0.25 -4.15
N ILE A 46 4.17 0.21 -2.84
CA ILE A 46 2.88 0.06 -2.15
C ILE A 46 1.89 1.13 -2.61
N ILE A 47 2.31 2.39 -2.71
CA ILE A 47 1.44 3.50 -3.13
C ILE A 47 0.84 3.32 -4.54
N ASP A 48 1.54 2.62 -5.43
CA ASP A 48 1.09 2.44 -6.81
C ASP A 48 -0.27 1.74 -6.90
N PHE A 49 -0.66 0.96 -5.88
CA PHE A 49 -1.96 0.30 -5.85
C PHE A 49 -3.11 1.29 -5.67
N ALA A 50 -3.04 2.18 -4.67
CA ALA A 50 -4.06 3.22 -4.46
C ALA A 50 -4.15 4.17 -5.66
N LEU A 51 -3.00 4.58 -6.21
CA LEU A 51 -2.93 5.45 -7.39
C LEU A 51 -3.49 4.76 -8.64
N SER A 52 -3.15 3.49 -8.85
CA SER A 52 -3.67 2.71 -10.00
C SER A 52 -5.17 2.50 -9.89
N ASN A 53 -5.69 2.22 -8.71
CA ASN A 53 -7.13 2.12 -8.50
C ASN A 53 -7.83 3.45 -8.85
N ALA A 54 -7.28 4.60 -8.46
CA ALA A 54 -7.84 5.91 -8.81
C ALA A 54 -7.88 6.13 -10.34
N VAL A 55 -6.76 5.86 -11.03
CA VAL A 55 -6.68 6.01 -12.49
C VAL A 55 -7.60 5.03 -13.21
N ASN A 56 -7.61 3.77 -12.81
CA ASN A 56 -8.43 2.72 -13.42
C ASN A 56 -9.94 2.97 -13.17
N SER A 57 -10.33 3.52 -12.02
CA SER A 57 -11.70 3.96 -11.73
C SER A 57 -12.14 5.18 -12.54
N GLY A 58 -11.22 5.84 -13.27
CA GLY A 58 -11.54 7.01 -14.08
C GLY A 58 -11.25 8.37 -13.41
N ILE A 59 -10.73 8.41 -12.19
CA ILE A 59 -10.30 9.66 -11.53
C ILE A 59 -9.08 10.21 -12.26
N ARG A 60 -9.08 11.52 -12.50
CA ARG A 60 -8.02 12.21 -13.27
C ARG A 60 -7.39 13.39 -12.54
N ARG A 61 -7.81 13.64 -11.31
CA ARG A 61 -7.21 14.65 -10.43
C ARG A 61 -6.74 13.94 -9.18
N ILE A 62 -5.44 13.94 -8.93
CA ILE A 62 -4.82 13.19 -7.83
C ILE A 62 -3.90 14.14 -7.08
N ALA A 63 -4.04 14.18 -5.77
CA ALA A 63 -3.15 14.88 -4.86
C ALA A 63 -2.54 13.88 -3.87
N VAL A 64 -1.23 13.94 -3.65
CA VAL A 64 -0.51 13.02 -2.77
C VAL A 64 0.19 13.80 -1.67
N ALA A 65 -0.33 13.75 -0.45
CA ALA A 65 0.27 14.37 0.71
C ALA A 65 1.43 13.50 1.24
N THR A 66 2.63 14.10 1.32
CA THR A 66 3.83 13.41 1.80
C THR A 66 4.41 14.12 3.02
N GLN A 67 4.98 13.38 3.96
CA GLN A 67 5.54 13.95 5.18
C GLN A 67 6.92 13.36 5.51
N TYR A 68 6.95 12.16 6.06
CA TYR A 68 8.16 11.55 6.60
C TYR A 68 8.99 10.84 5.52
N LYS A 69 10.33 11.06 5.50
CA LYS A 69 11.27 10.40 4.56
C LYS A 69 10.79 10.35 3.11
N ALA A 70 10.19 11.47 2.65
CA ALA A 70 9.44 11.52 1.41
C ALA A 70 10.31 11.49 0.13
N HIS A 71 11.63 11.76 0.20
CA HIS A 71 12.48 11.96 -0.98
C HIS A 71 12.37 10.82 -2.01
N SER A 72 12.48 9.56 -1.56
CA SER A 72 12.40 8.41 -2.48
C SER A 72 10.99 8.21 -3.05
N LEU A 73 9.95 8.61 -2.29
CA LEU A 73 8.56 8.59 -2.74
C LEU A 73 8.31 9.67 -3.78
N ILE A 74 8.68 10.91 -3.50
CA ILE A 74 8.54 12.05 -4.42
C ILE A 74 9.22 11.74 -5.76
N ARG A 75 10.47 11.25 -5.71
CA ARG A 75 11.18 10.85 -6.92
C ARG A 75 10.45 9.77 -7.73
N HIS A 76 9.89 8.77 -7.06
CA HIS A 76 9.11 7.71 -7.71
C HIS A 76 7.86 8.29 -8.40
N LEU A 77 7.12 9.14 -7.70
CA LEU A 77 5.92 9.78 -8.21
C LEU A 77 6.24 10.68 -9.43
N GLN A 78 7.27 11.51 -9.34
CA GLN A 78 7.69 12.37 -10.45
C GLN A 78 8.10 11.58 -11.71
N MET A 79 8.74 10.42 -11.54
CA MET A 79 9.20 9.60 -12.66
C MET A 79 8.12 8.71 -13.25
N GLY A 80 7.21 8.20 -12.43
CA GLY A 80 6.22 7.19 -12.83
C GLY A 80 4.83 7.72 -13.15
N TRP A 81 4.48 8.90 -12.59
CA TRP A 81 3.09 9.41 -12.60
C TRP A 81 2.95 10.75 -13.35
N ASN A 82 3.79 11.00 -14.35
CA ASN A 82 3.87 12.25 -15.12
C ASN A 82 3.07 12.22 -16.45
N PHE A 83 2.08 11.33 -16.58
CA PHE A 83 1.29 11.17 -17.80
C PHE A 83 -0.04 11.94 -17.83
N PHE A 84 -0.37 12.68 -16.78
CA PHE A 84 -1.54 13.53 -16.69
C PHE A 84 -1.44 14.73 -17.62
N ARG A 85 -2.60 15.17 -18.16
CA ARG A 85 -2.71 16.20 -19.17
C ARG A 85 -3.54 17.38 -18.65
N PRO A 86 -2.91 18.49 -18.22
CA PRO A 86 -3.64 19.66 -17.70
C PRO A 86 -4.66 20.23 -18.68
N GLU A 87 -4.37 20.17 -19.98
CA GLU A 87 -5.30 20.59 -21.04
C GLU A 87 -6.59 19.75 -21.13
N ARG A 88 -6.64 18.61 -20.45
CA ARG A 88 -7.81 17.73 -20.30
C ARG A 88 -8.41 17.81 -18.91
N ASN A 89 -8.03 18.81 -18.13
CA ASN A 89 -8.43 18.96 -16.74
C ASN A 89 -8.00 17.75 -15.87
N GLU A 90 -6.80 17.25 -16.14
CA GLU A 90 -6.13 16.18 -15.37
C GLU A 90 -4.97 16.78 -14.58
N SER A 91 -4.79 16.36 -13.34
CA SER A 91 -3.68 16.84 -12.50
C SER A 91 -3.11 15.73 -11.62
N PHE A 92 -1.82 15.88 -11.31
CA PHE A 92 -1.11 15.06 -10.33
C PHE A 92 -0.24 15.96 -9.47
N ASP A 93 -0.70 16.23 -8.26
CA ASP A 93 -0.07 17.16 -7.34
C ASP A 93 0.65 16.40 -6.22
N ILE A 94 1.92 16.72 -5.99
CA ILE A 94 2.67 16.19 -4.84
C ILE A 94 2.72 17.31 -3.80
N LEU A 95 2.16 17.05 -2.63
CA LEU A 95 1.97 18.00 -1.53
C LEU A 95 2.90 17.62 -0.36
N PRO A 96 4.16 18.09 -0.36
CA PRO A 96 5.05 17.87 0.77
C PRO A 96 4.56 18.67 1.97
N ALA A 97 4.61 18.07 3.16
CA ALA A 97 4.37 18.82 4.38
C ALA A 97 5.32 20.03 4.43
N SER A 98 4.76 21.20 4.51
CA SER A 98 5.48 22.46 4.55
C SER A 98 5.01 23.27 5.77
N GLN A 99 5.88 24.13 6.31
CA GLN A 99 5.56 25.01 7.42
C GLN A 99 4.71 26.20 6.95
N ARG A 100 3.56 25.93 6.29
CA ARG A 100 2.70 26.98 5.72
C ARG A 100 1.84 27.68 6.75
N VAL A 101 1.44 26.97 7.79
CA VAL A 101 0.48 27.47 8.81
C VAL A 101 1.16 27.79 10.13
N SER A 102 2.24 27.09 10.49
CA SER A 102 3.06 27.43 11.66
C SER A 102 4.53 27.10 11.42
N GLU A 103 5.45 27.92 11.91
CA GLU A 103 6.90 27.73 11.75
C GLU A 103 7.45 26.49 12.46
N THR A 104 6.65 25.78 13.26
CA THR A 104 7.11 24.71 14.15
C THR A 104 6.51 23.34 13.90
N ASN A 105 5.41 23.22 13.15
CA ASN A 105 4.66 21.97 13.09
C ASN A 105 4.49 21.43 11.67
N TRP A 106 4.79 20.14 11.53
CA TRP A 106 4.40 19.27 10.44
C TRP A 106 2.89 18.97 10.55
N TYR A 107 2.30 18.18 9.65
CA TYR A 107 0.91 17.77 9.81
C TYR A 107 0.67 17.13 11.19
N LEU A 108 -0.29 17.67 11.94
CA LEU A 108 -0.64 17.20 13.28
C LEU A 108 -1.34 15.84 13.23
N GLY A 109 -2.19 15.62 12.22
CA GLY A 109 -2.93 14.39 11.98
C GLY A 109 -3.30 14.24 10.50
N THR A 110 -4.08 13.21 10.19
CA THR A 110 -4.51 12.91 8.82
C THR A 110 -5.50 13.95 8.28
N ALA A 111 -6.36 14.52 9.14
CA ALA A 111 -7.29 15.58 8.78
C ALA A 111 -6.56 16.90 8.54
N ASP A 112 -5.57 17.23 9.38
CA ASP A 112 -4.74 18.40 9.20
C ASP A 112 -3.95 18.37 7.88
N ALA A 113 -3.52 17.18 7.43
CA ALA A 113 -2.86 17.04 6.15
C ALA A 113 -3.75 17.43 4.96
N VAL A 114 -5.06 17.23 5.04
CA VAL A 114 -6.00 17.69 4.03
C VAL A 114 -6.31 19.16 4.21
N TYR A 115 -6.56 19.59 5.45
CA TYR A 115 -6.87 20.97 5.81
C TYR A 115 -5.83 21.96 5.30
N GLN A 116 -4.56 21.71 5.57
CA GLN A 116 -3.45 22.58 5.14
C GLN A 116 -3.28 22.68 3.61
N ASN A 117 -3.95 21.84 2.84
CA ASN A 117 -3.86 21.81 1.38
C ASN A 117 -5.19 22.12 0.68
N ILE A 118 -6.21 22.61 1.42
CA ILE A 118 -7.52 22.99 0.82
C ILE A 118 -7.32 24.03 -0.28
N ASP A 119 -6.47 25.02 -0.06
CA ASP A 119 -6.17 26.10 -1.02
C ASP A 119 -5.59 25.59 -2.34
N ILE A 120 -5.00 24.38 -2.35
CA ILE A 120 -4.49 23.74 -3.56
C ILE A 120 -5.54 22.85 -4.21
N ILE A 121 -6.33 22.10 -3.44
CA ILE A 121 -7.26 21.12 -3.99
C ILE A 121 -8.62 21.72 -4.35
N GLU A 122 -9.08 22.76 -3.68
CA GLU A 122 -10.35 23.43 -3.97
C GLU A 122 -10.41 24.04 -5.39
N PRO A 123 -9.35 24.71 -5.91
CA PRO A 123 -9.37 25.27 -7.28
C PRO A 123 -9.54 24.23 -8.39
N HIS A 124 -9.28 22.93 -8.13
CA HIS A 124 -9.57 21.87 -9.09
C HIS A 124 -11.08 21.71 -9.38
N GLY A 125 -11.95 22.27 -8.55
CA GLY A 125 -13.39 22.25 -8.74
C GLY A 125 -13.99 20.84 -8.74
N ALA A 126 -13.36 19.90 -8.04
CA ALA A 126 -13.90 18.56 -7.89
C ALA A 126 -15.15 18.59 -7.00
N ARG A 127 -16.20 17.88 -7.42
CA ARG A 127 -17.41 17.72 -6.61
C ARG A 127 -17.20 16.81 -5.42
N PHE A 128 -16.40 15.74 -5.63
CA PHE A 128 -16.12 14.72 -4.61
C PHE A 128 -14.64 14.66 -4.29
N VAL A 129 -14.33 14.36 -3.04
CA VAL A 129 -12.98 13.96 -2.62
C VAL A 129 -13.01 12.49 -2.21
N VAL A 130 -12.17 11.68 -2.85
CA VAL A 130 -11.90 10.30 -2.47
C VAL A 130 -10.61 10.29 -1.68
N LEU A 131 -10.70 10.14 -0.37
CA LEU A 131 -9.55 10.11 0.53
C LEU A 131 -9.03 8.68 0.63
N LEU A 132 -7.74 8.48 0.40
CA LEU A 132 -7.11 7.17 0.28
C LEU A 132 -5.92 7.04 1.22
N ALA A 133 -5.81 5.91 1.91
CA ALA A 133 -4.57 5.49 2.53
C ALA A 133 -3.62 4.95 1.44
N GLY A 134 -2.40 5.50 1.37
CA GLY A 134 -1.41 5.15 0.35
C GLY A 134 -0.50 3.96 0.71
N ASP A 135 -0.89 3.12 1.68
CA ASP A 135 -0.02 2.11 2.29
C ASP A 135 -0.63 0.70 2.36
N HIS A 136 -1.68 0.42 1.57
CA HIS A 136 -2.35 -0.87 1.48
C HIS A 136 -2.26 -1.49 0.08
N ILE A 137 -2.36 -2.82 0.00
CA ILE A 137 -2.35 -3.58 -1.25
C ILE A 137 -3.74 -4.14 -1.52
N TYR A 138 -4.38 -3.67 -2.59
CA TYR A 138 -5.72 -4.08 -3.02
C TYR A 138 -6.04 -3.59 -4.42
N LYS A 139 -7.09 -4.14 -5.05
CA LYS A 139 -7.70 -3.62 -6.28
C LYS A 139 -9.15 -3.26 -6.01
N MET A 140 -9.56 -2.02 -6.34
CA MET A 140 -10.90 -1.50 -6.05
C MET A 140 -11.34 -0.48 -7.11
N ASP A 141 -12.59 -0.58 -7.55
CA ASP A 141 -13.24 0.42 -8.37
C ASP A 141 -13.97 1.46 -7.50
N TYR A 142 -13.41 2.66 -7.44
CA TYR A 142 -13.98 3.76 -6.64
C TYR A 142 -15.25 4.37 -7.27
N GLU A 143 -15.51 4.16 -8.55
CA GLU A 143 -16.74 4.61 -9.19
C GLU A 143 -17.98 3.99 -8.51
N LEU A 144 -17.90 2.70 -8.10
CA LEU A 144 -18.99 2.01 -7.40
C LEU A 144 -19.25 2.62 -6.01
N MET A 145 -18.19 3.00 -5.31
CA MET A 145 -18.32 3.67 -4.01
C MET A 145 -18.89 5.09 -4.15
N LEU A 146 -18.48 5.84 -5.19
CA LEU A 146 -19.04 7.16 -5.51
C LEU A 146 -20.53 7.10 -5.86
N ARG A 147 -20.95 6.07 -6.60
CA ARG A 147 -22.37 5.86 -6.92
C ARG A 147 -23.19 5.61 -5.65
N GLN A 148 -22.75 4.74 -4.78
CA GLN A 148 -23.44 4.50 -3.50
C GLN A 148 -23.51 5.77 -2.67
N HIS A 149 -22.44 6.57 -2.61
CA HIS A 149 -22.41 7.85 -1.90
C HIS A 149 -23.54 8.79 -2.36
N VAL A 150 -23.68 8.93 -3.67
CA VAL A 150 -24.72 9.80 -4.26
C VAL A 150 -26.14 9.20 -4.07
N GLU A 151 -26.32 7.92 -4.35
CA GLU A 151 -27.61 7.23 -4.24
C GLU A 151 -28.16 7.26 -2.81
N GLN A 152 -27.29 7.07 -1.83
CA GLN A 152 -27.67 7.10 -0.43
C GLN A 152 -27.62 8.51 0.20
N ARG A 153 -27.26 9.54 -0.57
CA ARG A 153 -27.11 10.94 -0.08
C ARG A 153 -26.28 10.99 1.21
N ALA A 154 -25.15 10.30 1.19
CA ALA A 154 -24.27 10.24 2.34
C ALA A 154 -23.48 11.55 2.52
N ASP A 155 -23.20 11.93 3.76
CA ASP A 155 -22.23 12.98 4.09
C ASP A 155 -20.81 12.41 4.00
N VAL A 156 -20.66 11.14 4.43
CA VAL A 156 -19.45 10.34 4.24
C VAL A 156 -19.79 8.90 3.89
N THR A 157 -19.08 8.34 2.92
CA THR A 157 -19.09 6.89 2.67
C THR A 157 -17.75 6.31 3.08
N ILE A 158 -17.76 5.23 3.86
CA ILE A 158 -16.57 4.62 4.47
C ILE A 158 -16.36 3.24 3.86
N GLY A 159 -15.24 3.04 3.17
CA GLY A 159 -14.83 1.72 2.70
C GLY A 159 -14.49 0.79 3.84
N CYS A 160 -15.10 -0.40 3.86
CA CYS A 160 -14.95 -1.35 4.95
C CYS A 160 -14.85 -2.80 4.47
N LEU A 161 -14.27 -3.65 5.30
CA LEU A 161 -14.17 -5.08 5.07
C LEU A 161 -14.40 -5.87 6.35
N GLU A 162 -14.92 -7.09 6.18
CA GLU A 162 -15.00 -8.07 7.27
C GLU A 162 -13.63 -8.70 7.50
N MET A 163 -13.16 -8.71 8.74
CA MET A 163 -11.91 -9.35 9.10
C MET A 163 -12.02 -10.10 10.44
N PRO A 164 -11.10 -11.04 10.72
CA PRO A 164 -11.07 -11.72 12.02
C PRO A 164 -10.94 -10.70 13.16
N ARG A 165 -11.76 -10.85 14.21
CA ARG A 165 -11.74 -9.96 15.37
C ARG A 165 -10.36 -9.88 16.03
N SER A 166 -9.63 -11.00 16.09
CA SER A 166 -8.28 -11.10 16.65
C SER A 166 -7.24 -10.23 15.92
N GLU A 167 -7.50 -9.85 14.65
CA GLU A 167 -6.58 -9.09 13.82
C GLU A 167 -7.02 -7.62 13.64
N SER A 168 -8.19 -7.25 14.19
CA SER A 168 -8.84 -5.98 13.87
C SER A 168 -8.52 -4.82 14.83
N SER A 169 -7.79 -5.03 15.92
CA SER A 169 -7.44 -3.99 16.91
C SER A 169 -6.59 -2.83 16.35
N GLY A 170 -5.95 -3.02 15.18
CA GLY A 170 -5.17 -1.98 14.51
C GLY A 170 -5.99 -1.01 13.64
N PHE A 171 -7.30 -1.20 13.52
CA PHE A 171 -8.18 -0.49 12.58
C PHE A 171 -9.32 0.23 13.28
N GLY A 172 -9.92 1.19 12.58
CA GLY A 172 -11.21 1.75 12.97
C GLY A 172 -12.31 0.70 12.80
N ILE A 173 -13.09 0.43 13.83
CA ILE A 173 -14.14 -0.59 13.81
C ILE A 173 -15.51 0.06 13.82
N MET A 174 -16.38 -0.43 12.94
CA MET A 174 -17.74 0.11 12.74
C MET A 174 -18.82 -0.87 13.16
N HIS A 175 -19.91 -0.32 13.67
CA HIS A 175 -21.20 -1.00 13.76
C HIS A 175 -22.18 -0.35 12.79
N ILE A 176 -22.87 -1.16 12.00
CA ILE A 176 -23.84 -0.72 10.99
C ILE A 176 -25.21 -1.31 11.28
N ASP A 177 -26.26 -0.61 10.83
CA ASP A 177 -27.63 -1.14 10.82
C ASP A 177 -27.89 -1.95 9.52
N GLU A 178 -29.16 -2.40 9.37
CA GLU A 178 -29.60 -3.20 8.23
C GLU A 178 -29.54 -2.43 6.89
N ASP A 179 -29.61 -1.11 6.93
CA ASP A 179 -29.51 -0.22 5.76
C ASP A 179 -28.08 0.17 5.42
N GLY A 180 -27.09 -0.31 6.19
CA GLY A 180 -25.66 0.00 6.00
C GLY A 180 -25.25 1.37 6.56
N LEU A 181 -26.10 2.01 7.38
CA LEU A 181 -25.75 3.24 8.07
C LEU A 181 -24.83 2.94 9.25
N VAL A 182 -23.77 3.73 9.39
CA VAL A 182 -22.80 3.58 10.48
C VAL A 182 -23.38 4.17 11.76
N GLN A 183 -23.62 3.33 12.76
CA GLN A 183 -24.18 3.70 14.06
C GLN A 183 -23.10 4.05 15.08
N SER A 184 -21.90 3.48 14.94
CA SER A 184 -20.74 3.81 15.78
C SER A 184 -19.43 3.55 15.03
N PHE A 185 -18.41 4.32 15.41
CA PHE A 185 -17.04 4.17 14.91
C PHE A 185 -16.07 4.27 16.08
N LEU A 186 -15.20 3.28 16.23
CA LEU A 186 -14.20 3.20 17.30
C LEU A 186 -12.81 3.06 16.67
N GLU A 187 -11.95 4.05 16.87
CA GLU A 187 -10.59 4.02 16.35
C GLU A 187 -9.68 3.13 17.21
N LYS A 188 -9.18 2.05 16.61
CA LYS A 188 -8.23 1.09 17.20
C LYS A 188 -8.59 0.62 18.61
N PRO A 189 -9.79 0.06 18.80
CA PRO A 189 -10.20 -0.43 20.12
C PRO A 189 -9.32 -1.60 20.56
N ALA A 190 -8.96 -1.66 21.85
CA ALA A 190 -8.18 -2.77 22.39
C ALA A 190 -8.97 -4.10 22.32
N ASP A 191 -10.28 -4.04 22.47
CA ASP A 191 -11.22 -5.16 22.29
C ASP A 191 -12.23 -4.80 21.19
N PRO A 192 -11.97 -5.19 19.92
CA PRO A 192 -12.83 -4.86 18.80
C PRO A 192 -14.23 -5.48 18.95
N PRO A 193 -15.34 -4.72 18.80
CA PRO A 193 -16.68 -5.27 18.85
C PRO A 193 -16.93 -6.25 17.70
N PRO A 194 -17.70 -7.33 17.95
CA PRO A 194 -18.06 -8.29 16.91
C PRO A 194 -19.14 -7.71 15.99
N MET A 195 -19.21 -8.24 14.78
CA MET A 195 -20.33 -7.98 13.87
C MET A 195 -21.61 -8.71 14.34
N PRO A 196 -22.79 -8.14 14.10
CA PRO A 196 -24.06 -8.83 14.31
C PRO A 196 -24.11 -10.16 13.54
N GLY A 197 -24.39 -11.25 14.25
CA GLY A 197 -24.46 -12.61 13.68
C GLY A 197 -23.10 -13.25 13.33
N LYS A 198 -21.97 -12.56 13.54
CA LYS A 198 -20.61 -13.07 13.28
C LYS A 198 -19.67 -12.70 14.44
N PRO A 199 -19.69 -13.45 15.55
CA PRO A 199 -18.99 -13.07 16.78
C PRO A 199 -17.45 -13.13 16.67
N ASP A 200 -16.92 -13.84 15.69
CA ASP A 200 -15.50 -13.99 15.38
C ASP A 200 -14.97 -12.93 14.41
N LYS A 201 -15.85 -12.05 13.88
CA LYS A 201 -15.49 -11.02 12.91
C LYS A 201 -15.84 -9.62 13.41
N SER A 202 -15.09 -8.64 12.90
CA SER A 202 -15.34 -7.21 13.04
C SER A 202 -15.43 -6.55 11.67
N LEU A 203 -16.17 -5.44 11.56
CA LEU A 203 -16.23 -4.62 10.35
C LEU A 203 -15.19 -3.48 10.47
N ALA A 204 -14.11 -3.62 9.73
CA ALA A 204 -12.97 -2.71 9.81
C ALA A 204 -12.99 -1.66 8.69
N SER A 205 -12.66 -0.42 9.03
CA SER A 205 -12.42 0.65 8.08
C SER A 205 -11.11 0.41 7.32
N MET A 206 -11.16 0.61 6.00
CA MET A 206 -9.97 0.54 5.14
C MET A 206 -9.18 1.85 5.09
N GLY A 207 -9.64 2.91 5.77
CA GLY A 207 -9.06 4.24 5.59
C GLY A 207 -9.33 4.85 4.21
N ILE A 208 -10.46 4.45 3.61
CA ILE A 208 -10.93 4.95 2.32
C ILE A 208 -12.27 5.65 2.56
N TYR A 209 -12.36 6.92 2.20
CA TYR A 209 -13.54 7.73 2.44
C TYR A 209 -13.94 8.50 1.17
N VAL A 210 -15.24 8.66 0.96
CA VAL A 210 -15.80 9.55 -0.06
C VAL A 210 -16.61 10.63 0.62
N PHE A 211 -16.36 11.88 0.21
CA PHE A 211 -17.07 13.08 0.68
C PHE A 211 -17.51 13.95 -0.49
N ASP A 212 -18.59 14.69 -0.33
CA ASP A 212 -18.78 15.94 -1.08
C ASP A 212 -17.70 16.96 -0.65
N SER A 213 -17.03 17.61 -1.61
CA SER A 213 -15.88 18.50 -1.31
C SER A 213 -16.22 19.62 -0.34
N LYS A 214 -17.38 20.29 -0.56
CA LYS A 214 -17.82 21.36 0.32
C LYS A 214 -18.02 20.89 1.76
N PHE A 215 -18.73 19.77 1.93
CA PHE A 215 -18.97 19.19 3.25
C PHE A 215 -17.64 18.85 3.95
N LEU A 216 -16.72 18.23 3.22
CA LEU A 216 -15.38 17.91 3.76
C LEU A 216 -14.66 19.18 4.22
N PHE A 217 -14.63 20.23 3.41
CA PHE A 217 -13.91 21.47 3.75
C PHE A 217 -14.53 22.18 4.96
N ASP A 218 -15.85 22.19 5.07
CA ASP A 218 -16.56 22.75 6.24
C ASP A 218 -16.21 21.96 7.51
N GLU A 219 -16.17 20.62 7.45
CA GLU A 219 -15.81 19.77 8.58
C GLU A 219 -14.34 19.90 8.98
N LEU A 220 -13.42 20.00 8.01
CA LEU A 220 -12.00 20.23 8.29
C LEU A 220 -11.77 21.60 8.94
N GLN A 221 -12.50 22.64 8.50
CA GLN A 221 -12.44 23.96 9.13
C GLN A 221 -12.99 23.93 10.56
N ARG A 222 -14.07 23.20 10.81
CA ARG A 222 -14.62 22.99 12.16
C ARG A 222 -13.58 22.33 13.07
N ASP A 223 -12.98 21.22 12.59
CA ASP A 223 -11.99 20.45 13.34
C ASP A 223 -10.71 21.24 13.63
N ALA A 224 -10.23 22.02 12.65
CA ALA A 224 -9.04 22.87 12.80
C ALA A 224 -9.20 23.92 13.91
N ASN A 225 -10.43 24.33 14.23
CA ASN A 225 -10.74 25.29 15.31
C ASN A 225 -11.00 24.60 16.65
N ASP A 226 -10.98 23.26 16.75
CA ASP A 226 -11.16 22.54 18.00
C ASP A 226 -9.80 22.27 18.67
N PRO A 227 -9.49 22.95 19.80
CA PRO A 227 -8.21 22.78 20.49
C PRO A 227 -8.04 21.39 21.15
N ASN A 228 -9.11 20.59 21.25
CA ASN A 228 -9.07 19.26 21.82
C ASN A 228 -8.93 18.16 20.75
N SER A 229 -9.03 18.52 19.48
CA SER A 229 -8.88 17.58 18.39
C SER A 229 -7.41 17.15 18.22
N SER A 230 -7.21 15.89 17.84
CA SER A 230 -5.92 15.40 17.33
C SER A 230 -5.78 15.58 15.81
N HIS A 231 -6.79 16.15 15.17
CA HIS A 231 -6.88 16.40 13.74
C HIS A 231 -6.70 15.13 12.90
N ASP A 232 -7.34 14.05 13.36
CA ASP A 232 -7.28 12.73 12.73
C ASP A 232 -8.66 12.28 12.23
N PHE A 233 -8.73 11.73 11.02
CA PHE A 233 -10.00 11.28 10.46
C PHE A 233 -10.68 10.22 11.34
N GLY A 234 -9.93 9.21 11.77
CA GLY A 234 -10.49 8.10 12.55
C GLY A 234 -10.88 8.48 13.98
N LYS A 235 -10.19 9.44 14.59
CA LYS A 235 -10.45 9.84 15.98
C LYS A 235 -11.44 10.97 16.10
N ASP A 236 -11.39 11.93 15.18
CA ASP A 236 -12.09 13.21 15.34
C ASP A 236 -13.18 13.43 14.29
N ILE A 237 -12.86 13.33 12.99
CA ILE A 237 -13.79 13.65 11.91
C ILE A 237 -14.89 12.58 11.77
N ILE A 238 -14.52 11.31 11.58
CA ILE A 238 -15.49 10.25 11.32
C ILE A 238 -16.43 10.02 12.50
N PRO A 239 -15.95 9.92 13.77
CA PRO A 239 -16.85 9.79 14.92
C PRO A 239 -17.81 10.98 15.09
N TYR A 240 -17.38 12.18 14.74
CA TYR A 240 -18.24 13.36 14.76
C TYR A 240 -19.37 13.25 13.72
N ILE A 241 -19.02 12.91 12.46
CA ILE A 241 -20.02 12.77 11.37
C ILE A 241 -20.99 11.61 11.67
N VAL A 242 -20.52 10.50 12.21
CA VAL A 242 -21.39 9.37 12.62
C VAL A 242 -22.48 9.82 13.62
N LYS A 243 -22.18 10.78 14.49
CA LYS A 243 -23.13 11.31 15.49
C LYS A 243 -24.06 12.39 14.93
N ASN A 244 -23.60 13.19 13.97
CA ASN A 244 -24.26 14.44 13.59
C ASN A 244 -24.70 14.46 12.11
N GLY A 245 -24.34 13.46 11.32
CA GLY A 245 -24.60 13.38 9.89
C GLY A 245 -24.97 11.99 9.44
N ARG A 246 -24.86 11.75 8.13
CA ARG A 246 -25.20 10.50 7.49
C ARG A 246 -23.93 9.77 7.01
N ALA A 247 -23.42 8.88 7.82
CA ALA A 247 -22.28 8.02 7.50
C ALA A 247 -22.76 6.66 6.95
N VAL A 248 -22.25 6.24 5.79
CA VAL A 248 -22.65 5.01 5.10
C VAL A 248 -21.45 4.08 4.96
N ALA A 249 -21.63 2.81 5.23
CA ALA A 249 -20.61 1.79 5.03
C ALA A 249 -20.67 1.24 3.58
N HIS A 250 -19.51 1.21 2.92
CA HIS A 250 -19.34 0.59 1.61
C HIS A 250 -18.55 -0.71 1.76
N GLN A 251 -19.21 -1.83 1.51
CA GLN A 251 -18.58 -3.14 1.58
C GLN A 251 -17.55 -3.31 0.46
N PHE A 252 -16.29 -3.48 0.78
CA PHE A 252 -15.19 -3.67 -0.19
C PHE A 252 -15.46 -4.81 -1.17
N SER A 253 -16.13 -5.87 -0.72
CA SER A 253 -16.51 -7.01 -1.58
C SER A 253 -17.38 -6.64 -2.78
N THR A 254 -18.08 -5.49 -2.76
CA THR A 254 -18.94 -5.01 -3.85
C THR A 254 -18.18 -4.23 -4.92
N SER A 255 -17.00 -3.69 -4.59
CA SER A 255 -16.16 -2.89 -5.49
C SER A 255 -14.74 -3.45 -5.66
N CYS A 256 -14.43 -4.57 -5.01
CA CYS A 256 -13.17 -5.28 -5.20
C CYS A 256 -13.07 -5.80 -6.63
N VAL A 257 -11.99 -5.44 -7.31
CA VAL A 257 -11.68 -5.96 -8.65
C VAL A 257 -11.01 -7.32 -8.50
N ARG A 258 -11.63 -8.33 -9.07
CA ARG A 258 -11.19 -9.73 -9.02
C ARG A 258 -10.79 -10.19 -10.40
N SER A 259 -9.84 -11.09 -10.47
CA SER A 259 -9.46 -11.79 -11.68
C SER A 259 -10.04 -13.20 -11.63
N GLY A 260 -10.85 -13.55 -12.63
CA GLY A 260 -11.51 -14.87 -12.71
C GLY A 260 -12.66 -15.04 -11.69
N ASP A 261 -12.93 -16.30 -11.35
CA ASP A 261 -14.10 -16.69 -10.52
C ASP A 261 -13.80 -16.71 -9.00
N ASP A 262 -12.66 -16.20 -8.54
CA ASP A 262 -12.33 -16.18 -7.10
C ASP A 262 -13.25 -15.20 -6.35
N PRO A 263 -14.08 -15.66 -5.41
CA PRO A 263 -15.01 -14.81 -4.66
C PRO A 263 -14.30 -13.98 -3.59
N ARG A 264 -13.02 -14.26 -3.27
CA ARG A 264 -12.31 -13.59 -2.19
C ARG A 264 -11.93 -12.17 -2.55
N ALA A 265 -12.09 -11.26 -1.61
CA ALA A 265 -11.67 -9.86 -1.74
C ALA A 265 -10.26 -9.71 -1.16
N TYR A 266 -9.27 -9.47 -2.01
CA TYR A 266 -7.89 -9.34 -1.57
C TYR A 266 -7.60 -7.93 -1.06
N TRP A 267 -7.24 -7.83 0.21
CA TRP A 267 -6.73 -6.63 0.85
C TRP A 267 -5.66 -7.00 1.88
N ARG A 268 -4.54 -6.27 1.92
CA ARG A 268 -3.45 -6.50 2.88
C ARG A 268 -2.88 -5.16 3.36
N ASP A 269 -2.71 -5.01 4.68
CA ASP A 269 -2.03 -3.86 5.31
C ASP A 269 -0.51 -3.87 5.03
N VAL A 270 0.12 -5.01 4.88
CA VAL A 270 1.59 -5.19 4.74
C VAL A 270 2.41 -4.32 5.70
N GLY A 271 1.91 -4.13 6.92
CA GLY A 271 2.48 -3.21 7.91
C GLY A 271 3.57 -3.82 8.79
N THR A 272 3.80 -5.13 8.75
CA THR A 272 4.89 -5.85 9.43
C THR A 272 5.77 -6.57 8.43
N VAL A 273 6.99 -6.94 8.82
CA VAL A 273 7.90 -7.71 7.95
C VAL A 273 7.30 -9.05 7.54
N ASP A 274 6.61 -9.74 8.46
CA ASP A 274 5.94 -11.01 8.18
C ASP A 274 4.79 -10.84 7.16
N ALA A 275 3.90 -9.87 7.38
CA ALA A 275 2.79 -9.60 6.46
C ALA A 275 3.29 -9.13 5.08
N TYR A 276 4.34 -8.32 5.05
CA TYR A 276 4.99 -7.88 3.82
C TYR A 276 5.63 -9.04 3.06
N TRP A 277 6.38 -9.91 3.76
CA TRP A 277 6.99 -11.10 3.19
C TRP A 277 5.92 -12.04 2.63
N ALA A 278 4.91 -12.38 3.44
CA ALA A 278 3.83 -13.29 3.04
C ALA A 278 3.10 -12.78 1.79
N ALA A 279 2.68 -11.50 1.78
CA ALA A 279 1.98 -10.91 0.64
C ALA A 279 2.80 -10.90 -0.67
N ASN A 280 4.14 -10.76 -0.59
CA ASN A 280 5.01 -10.88 -1.77
C ASN A 280 5.22 -12.34 -2.19
N ILE A 281 5.35 -13.27 -1.25
CA ILE A 281 5.54 -14.70 -1.55
C ILE A 281 4.27 -15.32 -2.13
N ASP A 282 3.08 -14.92 -1.66
CA ASP A 282 1.79 -15.38 -2.21
C ASP A 282 1.68 -15.11 -3.72
N LEU A 283 2.31 -14.04 -4.22
CA LEU A 283 2.36 -13.74 -5.65
C LEU A 283 3.10 -14.80 -6.48
N THR A 284 3.90 -15.64 -5.85
CA THR A 284 4.63 -16.74 -6.52
C THR A 284 3.79 -18.01 -6.69
N ASP A 285 2.61 -18.07 -6.07
CA ASP A 285 1.70 -19.22 -6.17
C ASP A 285 1.16 -19.37 -7.59
N VAL A 286 0.72 -20.57 -7.94
CA VAL A 286 0.18 -20.88 -9.29
C VAL A 286 -1.07 -20.04 -9.58
N LEU A 287 -1.93 -19.84 -8.59
CA LEU A 287 -3.12 -19.00 -8.65
C LEU A 287 -3.10 -18.02 -7.46
N PRO A 288 -2.36 -16.91 -7.56
CA PRO A 288 -2.28 -15.95 -6.48
C PRO A 288 -3.62 -15.22 -6.28
N GLU A 289 -3.98 -14.91 -5.05
CA GLU A 289 -5.20 -14.14 -4.76
C GLU A 289 -5.16 -12.73 -5.39
N LEU A 290 -3.97 -12.13 -5.48
CA LEU A 290 -3.74 -10.86 -6.17
C LEU A 290 -3.12 -11.14 -7.55
N ASP A 291 -3.90 -10.99 -8.60
CA ASP A 291 -3.41 -11.12 -9.98
C ASP A 291 -2.77 -9.81 -10.47
N LEU A 292 -1.45 -9.82 -10.65
CA LEU A 292 -0.70 -8.71 -11.24
C LEU A 292 -0.70 -8.73 -12.79
N TYR A 293 -1.18 -9.81 -13.41
CA TYR A 293 -1.20 -9.99 -14.86
C TYR A 293 -2.55 -9.56 -15.49
N ASP A 294 -3.51 -9.14 -14.67
CA ASP A 294 -4.79 -8.63 -15.13
C ASP A 294 -4.60 -7.31 -15.93
N ARG A 295 -4.84 -7.41 -17.24
CA ARG A 295 -4.72 -6.26 -18.14
C ARG A 295 -5.91 -5.30 -18.11
N ALA A 296 -7.04 -5.73 -17.58
CA ALA A 296 -8.22 -4.87 -17.42
C ALA A 296 -8.06 -3.92 -16.24
N TRP A 297 -7.27 -4.31 -15.24
CA TRP A 297 -6.96 -3.48 -14.07
C TRP A 297 -5.46 -3.48 -13.73
N PRO A 298 -4.62 -2.86 -14.59
CA PRO A 298 -3.18 -2.87 -14.43
C PRO A 298 -2.74 -2.06 -13.22
N ILE A 299 -1.64 -2.50 -12.59
CA ILE A 299 -0.95 -1.69 -11.59
C ILE A 299 0.14 -0.86 -12.29
N TRP A 300 -0.13 0.43 -12.43
CA TRP A 300 0.78 1.40 -12.99
C TRP A 300 1.93 1.68 -12.02
N THR A 301 3.13 1.85 -12.56
CA THR A 301 4.31 2.18 -11.78
C THR A 301 5.37 2.84 -12.66
N TYR A 302 6.43 3.35 -12.07
CA TYR A 302 7.61 3.75 -12.83
C TYR A 302 8.20 2.55 -13.59
N ALA A 303 8.18 2.64 -14.92
CA ALA A 303 8.77 1.63 -15.78
C ALA A 303 10.29 1.88 -15.89
N GLU A 304 11.07 1.19 -15.06
CA GLU A 304 12.53 1.25 -15.16
C GLU A 304 13.00 0.55 -16.46
N ILE A 305 13.87 1.21 -17.23
CA ILE A 305 14.46 0.63 -18.42
C ILE A 305 15.46 -0.43 -17.99
N SER A 306 15.11 -1.70 -18.19
CA SER A 306 15.96 -2.83 -17.85
C SER A 306 15.88 -3.91 -18.94
N PRO A 307 16.99 -4.63 -19.22
CA PRO A 307 16.96 -5.76 -20.13
C PRO A 307 16.12 -6.91 -19.55
N PRO A 308 15.73 -7.91 -20.34
CA PRO A 308 15.12 -9.12 -19.82
C PRO A 308 15.98 -9.82 -18.77
N ALA A 309 15.34 -10.59 -17.88
CA ALA A 309 16.03 -11.46 -16.94
C ALA A 309 16.85 -12.53 -17.71
N LYS A 310 18.07 -12.82 -17.21
CA LYS A 310 18.99 -13.76 -17.85
C LYS A 310 19.33 -14.92 -16.91
N PHE A 311 19.17 -16.14 -17.43
CA PHE A 311 19.55 -17.37 -16.75
C PHE A 311 20.70 -18.01 -17.52
N VAL A 312 21.80 -18.34 -16.84
CA VAL A 312 23.00 -18.88 -17.47
C VAL A 312 23.57 -20.06 -16.72
N HIS A 313 24.32 -20.87 -17.43
CA HIS A 313 24.88 -22.16 -17.07
C HIS A 313 23.88 -23.30 -17.04
N ASP A 314 24.27 -24.43 -17.56
CA ASP A 314 23.52 -25.70 -17.58
C ASP A 314 24.49 -26.87 -17.39
N GLU A 315 25.31 -26.76 -16.37
CA GLU A 315 26.26 -27.82 -15.95
C GLU A 315 25.73 -28.50 -14.72
N ASP A 316 26.13 -29.73 -14.46
CA ASP A 316 25.78 -30.47 -13.22
C ASP A 316 26.27 -29.67 -11.98
N GLY A 317 25.34 -29.44 -11.05
CA GLY A 317 25.58 -28.62 -9.85
C GLY A 317 25.70 -27.12 -10.10
N ARG A 318 25.67 -26.64 -11.37
CA ARG A 318 25.75 -25.23 -11.74
C ARG A 318 24.74 -24.88 -12.81
N ARG A 319 23.47 -24.76 -12.43
CA ARG A 319 22.38 -24.44 -13.36
C ARG A 319 21.63 -23.21 -12.89
N GLY A 320 21.46 -22.22 -13.78
CA GLY A 320 20.64 -21.03 -13.52
C GLY A 320 19.16 -21.37 -13.69
N GLN A 321 18.41 -21.49 -12.58
CA GLN A 321 17.01 -21.89 -12.62
C GLN A 321 16.17 -21.15 -11.57
N ALA A 322 14.88 -20.98 -11.89
CA ALA A 322 13.88 -20.43 -10.97
C ALA A 322 12.60 -21.26 -11.07
N LEU A 323 12.12 -21.74 -9.94
CA LEU A 323 10.91 -22.55 -9.80
C LEU A 323 9.92 -21.83 -8.91
N THR A 324 8.66 -21.72 -9.35
CA THR A 324 7.58 -21.06 -8.57
C THR A 324 8.05 -19.70 -8.07
N SER A 325 8.60 -18.87 -8.97
CA SER A 325 9.29 -17.62 -8.60
C SER A 325 8.96 -16.51 -9.58
N LEU A 326 8.96 -15.27 -9.10
CA LEU A 326 8.86 -14.05 -9.93
C LEU A 326 10.25 -13.43 -10.07
N VAL A 327 10.70 -13.24 -11.30
CA VAL A 327 12.01 -12.65 -11.60
C VAL A 327 11.83 -11.45 -12.51
N SER A 328 12.15 -10.27 -11.99
CA SER A 328 11.97 -8.99 -12.71
C SER A 328 13.06 -8.76 -13.75
N GLY A 329 12.86 -7.75 -14.60
CA GLY A 329 13.84 -7.35 -15.61
C GLY A 329 15.22 -6.99 -15.02
N GLY A 330 16.27 -7.15 -15.81
CA GLY A 330 17.65 -6.86 -15.42
C GLY A 330 18.30 -7.87 -14.45
N CYS A 331 17.56 -8.88 -13.99
CA CYS A 331 18.12 -9.93 -13.14
C CYS A 331 19.07 -10.85 -13.90
N ILE A 332 20.12 -11.32 -13.23
CA ILE A 332 21.05 -12.34 -13.73
C ILE A 332 21.13 -13.47 -12.72
N ILE A 333 20.70 -14.66 -13.15
CA ILE A 333 20.76 -15.89 -12.36
C ILE A 333 21.89 -16.75 -12.92
N SER A 334 23.06 -16.63 -12.32
CA SER A 334 24.32 -17.21 -12.84
C SER A 334 24.62 -18.55 -12.14
N GLY A 335 24.06 -19.64 -12.64
CA GLY A 335 24.32 -20.96 -12.07
C GLY A 335 23.83 -21.12 -10.63
N ALA A 336 22.71 -20.53 -10.31
CA ALA A 336 22.08 -20.52 -8.98
C ALA A 336 20.67 -21.08 -9.05
N ALA A 337 20.14 -21.57 -7.94
CA ALA A 337 18.78 -22.12 -7.82
C ALA A 337 17.90 -21.18 -7.00
N LEU A 338 16.79 -20.77 -7.61
CA LEU A 338 15.72 -20.03 -6.96
C LEU A 338 14.48 -20.89 -6.77
N ARG A 339 13.86 -20.80 -5.61
CA ARG A 339 12.61 -21.50 -5.32
C ARG A 339 11.69 -20.61 -4.49
N ARG A 340 10.43 -20.47 -4.95
CA ARG A 340 9.37 -19.71 -4.27
C ARG A 340 9.88 -18.35 -3.79
N SER A 341 10.49 -17.60 -4.71
CA SER A 341 11.16 -16.35 -4.40
C SER A 341 10.77 -15.26 -5.36
N LEU A 342 10.78 -14.01 -4.88
CA LEU A 342 10.47 -12.83 -5.66
C LEU A 342 11.70 -11.94 -5.73
N LEU A 343 12.26 -11.76 -6.95
CA LEU A 343 13.42 -10.92 -7.23
C LEU A 343 12.99 -9.66 -7.96
N PHE A 344 13.32 -8.52 -7.38
CA PHE A 344 13.10 -7.21 -7.99
C PHE A 344 14.17 -6.89 -9.04
N THR A 345 13.99 -5.75 -9.73
CA THR A 345 14.85 -5.32 -10.84
C THR A 345 16.33 -5.36 -10.50
N GLY A 346 17.15 -5.90 -11.42
CA GLY A 346 18.61 -5.83 -11.37
C GLY A 346 19.27 -6.68 -10.28
N VAL A 347 18.60 -7.67 -9.73
CA VAL A 347 19.20 -8.61 -8.78
C VAL A 347 20.15 -9.55 -9.51
N HIS A 348 21.35 -9.75 -8.92
CA HIS A 348 22.35 -10.69 -9.43
C HIS A 348 22.60 -11.81 -8.42
N VAL A 349 22.36 -13.05 -8.82
CA VAL A 349 22.60 -14.25 -7.99
C VAL A 349 23.72 -15.07 -8.61
N ASN A 350 24.84 -15.19 -7.89
CA ASN A 350 26.04 -15.87 -8.35
C ASN A 350 25.97 -17.39 -8.17
N SER A 351 26.91 -18.08 -8.85
CA SER A 351 26.94 -19.55 -8.98
C SER A 351 26.94 -20.27 -7.64
N PHE A 352 26.23 -21.40 -7.63
CA PHE A 352 26.08 -22.31 -6.48
C PHE A 352 25.30 -21.72 -5.32
N ALA A 353 24.75 -20.51 -5.47
CA ALA A 353 23.86 -19.95 -4.46
C ALA A 353 22.47 -20.58 -4.56
N SER A 354 21.80 -20.69 -3.42
CA SER A 354 20.41 -21.11 -3.32
C SER A 354 19.58 -20.06 -2.58
N VAL A 355 18.42 -19.72 -3.14
CA VAL A 355 17.51 -18.70 -2.58
C VAL A 355 16.10 -19.28 -2.54
N GLU A 356 15.56 -19.44 -1.33
CA GLU A 356 14.26 -20.08 -1.09
C GLU A 356 13.37 -19.21 -0.20
N ASN A 357 12.10 -19.09 -0.54
CA ASN A 357 11.11 -18.27 0.19
C ASN A 357 11.63 -16.85 0.49
N ALA A 358 12.20 -16.20 -0.51
CA ALA A 358 12.91 -14.93 -0.34
C ALA A 358 12.27 -13.79 -1.11
N VAL A 359 12.23 -12.62 -0.48
CA VAL A 359 11.90 -11.33 -1.14
C VAL A 359 13.20 -10.54 -1.26
N VAL A 360 13.69 -10.40 -2.49
CA VAL A 360 14.98 -9.78 -2.79
C VAL A 360 14.78 -8.45 -3.49
N LEU A 361 15.00 -7.33 -2.80
CA LEU A 361 14.76 -5.99 -3.28
C LEU A 361 15.76 -5.55 -4.38
N PRO A 362 15.51 -4.44 -5.12
CA PRO A 362 16.29 -4.09 -6.30
C PRO A 362 17.80 -3.99 -6.07
N TYR A 363 18.57 -4.42 -7.07
CA TYR A 363 20.04 -4.28 -7.13
C TYR A 363 20.81 -5.03 -6.03
N VAL A 364 20.19 -6.04 -5.40
CA VAL A 364 20.90 -6.95 -4.50
C VAL A 364 21.86 -7.83 -5.31
N SER A 365 23.07 -8.05 -4.77
CA SER A 365 24.02 -9.01 -5.28
C SER A 365 24.20 -10.15 -4.27
N VAL A 366 23.91 -11.37 -4.68
CA VAL A 366 24.08 -12.58 -3.83
C VAL A 366 25.40 -13.26 -4.21
N GLY A 367 26.29 -13.42 -3.24
CA GLY A 367 27.61 -14.05 -3.41
C GLY A 367 27.51 -15.54 -3.75
N ARG A 368 28.63 -16.09 -4.26
CA ARG A 368 28.72 -17.52 -4.58
C ARG A 368 28.49 -18.37 -3.31
N HIS A 369 27.90 -19.55 -3.50
CA HIS A 369 27.67 -20.52 -2.40
C HIS A 369 26.80 -19.99 -1.25
N ALA A 370 26.19 -18.79 -1.36
CA ALA A 370 25.26 -18.30 -0.35
C ALA A 370 23.99 -19.16 -0.30
N ARG A 371 23.49 -19.44 0.90
CA ARG A 371 22.24 -20.17 1.12
C ARG A 371 21.29 -19.30 1.93
N LEU A 372 20.21 -18.87 1.30
CA LEU A 372 19.29 -17.91 1.87
C LEU A 372 17.87 -18.48 1.86
N LYS A 373 17.26 -18.55 3.04
CA LYS A 373 15.92 -19.09 3.23
C LYS A 373 15.11 -18.23 4.18
N ASN A 374 13.82 -17.99 3.86
CA ASN A 374 12.89 -17.19 4.65
C ASN A 374 13.47 -15.79 4.95
N VAL A 375 13.85 -15.06 3.92
CA VAL A 375 14.52 -13.75 4.06
C VAL A 375 13.81 -12.63 3.31
N VAL A 376 13.97 -11.42 3.83
CA VAL A 376 13.73 -10.16 3.12
C VAL A 376 15.06 -9.43 3.05
N ILE A 377 15.55 -9.14 1.84
CA ILE A 377 16.85 -8.48 1.63
C ILE A 377 16.60 -7.07 1.10
N ASP A 378 17.08 -6.06 1.82
CA ASP A 378 16.87 -4.67 1.44
C ASP A 378 17.65 -4.29 0.17
N ARG A 379 17.25 -3.20 -0.45
CA ARG A 379 17.78 -2.70 -1.71
C ARG A 379 19.30 -2.51 -1.68
N GLY A 380 19.98 -3.01 -2.72
CA GLY A 380 21.39 -2.78 -2.96
C GLY A 380 22.35 -3.52 -2.02
N VAL A 381 21.82 -4.42 -1.20
CA VAL A 381 22.63 -5.26 -0.30
C VAL A 381 23.56 -6.19 -1.08
N ARG A 382 24.78 -6.33 -0.60
CA ARG A 382 25.78 -7.24 -1.14
C ARG A 382 25.97 -8.41 -0.16
N ILE A 383 25.31 -9.52 -0.45
CA ILE A 383 25.46 -10.76 0.34
C ILE A 383 26.84 -11.35 0.06
N PRO A 384 27.67 -11.61 1.10
CA PRO A 384 29.00 -12.18 0.92
C PRO A 384 28.91 -13.64 0.45
N GLU A 385 30.05 -14.11 -0.10
CA GLU A 385 30.21 -15.51 -0.51
C GLU A 385 30.04 -16.45 0.70
N GLY A 386 29.32 -17.56 0.52
CA GLY A 386 29.13 -18.60 1.54
C GLY A 386 28.22 -18.22 2.70
N LEU A 387 27.60 -17.02 2.72
CA LEU A 387 26.69 -16.65 3.80
C LEU A 387 25.49 -17.61 3.85
N VAL A 388 25.22 -18.14 5.04
CA VAL A 388 24.06 -19.01 5.31
C VAL A 388 23.08 -18.28 6.24
N VAL A 389 21.80 -18.19 5.82
CA VAL A 389 20.70 -17.61 6.61
C VAL A 389 19.45 -18.47 6.44
N GLY A 390 18.73 -18.74 7.52
CA GLY A 390 17.50 -19.52 7.54
C GLY A 390 17.70 -21.00 7.86
N GLU A 391 18.92 -21.41 8.21
CA GLU A 391 19.23 -22.79 8.65
C GLU A 391 19.48 -22.87 10.17
N ASP A 392 19.96 -21.81 10.80
CA ASP A 392 20.23 -21.75 12.25
C ASP A 392 19.53 -20.48 12.83
N PRO A 393 18.33 -20.62 13.40
CA PRO A 393 17.56 -19.50 13.93
C PRO A 393 18.26 -18.72 15.06
N GLU A 394 19.06 -19.41 15.89
CA GLU A 394 19.77 -18.74 16.99
C GLU A 394 20.92 -17.87 16.49
N LEU A 395 21.65 -18.37 15.51
CA LEU A 395 22.72 -17.62 14.85
C LEU A 395 22.14 -16.45 14.04
N ASP A 396 21.05 -16.68 13.33
CA ASP A 396 20.41 -15.65 12.53
C ASP A 396 19.87 -14.51 13.39
N ALA A 397 19.25 -14.82 14.53
CA ALA A 397 18.75 -13.81 15.47
C ALA A 397 19.88 -12.95 16.10
N LYS A 398 21.10 -13.45 16.17
CA LYS A 398 22.28 -12.68 16.64
C LYS A 398 22.83 -11.73 15.56
N ARG A 399 22.69 -12.10 14.29
CA ARG A 399 23.25 -11.37 13.14
C ARG A 399 22.26 -10.40 12.49
N PHE A 400 21.00 -10.78 12.44
CA PHE A 400 19.96 -10.12 11.67
C PHE A 400 18.72 -9.87 12.53
N ARG A 401 17.81 -9.03 12.00
CA ARG A 401 16.49 -8.85 12.58
C ARG A 401 15.60 -10.02 12.17
N THR A 402 15.36 -10.95 13.09
CA THR A 402 14.47 -12.10 12.85
C THR A 402 13.11 -11.87 13.51
N THR A 403 12.04 -12.13 12.78
CA THR A 403 10.67 -12.01 13.29
C THR A 403 10.25 -13.25 14.07
N ALA A 404 9.10 -13.18 14.75
CA ALA A 404 8.54 -14.32 15.48
C ALA A 404 8.16 -15.50 14.56
N GLN A 405 7.91 -15.25 13.27
CA GLN A 405 7.63 -16.29 12.27
C GLN A 405 8.90 -16.83 11.59
N GLY A 406 10.08 -16.40 12.01
CA GLY A 406 11.35 -16.87 11.49
C GLY A 406 11.81 -16.22 10.19
N ILE A 407 11.25 -15.06 9.83
CA ILE A 407 11.69 -14.30 8.66
C ILE A 407 12.85 -13.39 9.06
N SER A 408 13.99 -13.50 8.37
CA SER A 408 15.16 -12.66 8.61
C SER A 408 15.20 -11.46 7.65
N LEU A 409 15.21 -10.23 8.20
CA LEU A 409 15.45 -9.01 7.45
C LEU A 409 16.96 -8.75 7.40
N ILE A 410 17.51 -8.61 6.19
CA ILE A 410 18.92 -8.38 5.94
C ILE A 410 19.13 -7.02 5.32
N THR A 411 19.96 -6.18 5.95
CA THR A 411 20.38 -4.86 5.45
C THR A 411 21.89 -4.76 5.38
N GLN A 412 22.43 -3.85 4.55
CA GLN A 412 23.87 -3.69 4.45
C GLN A 412 24.55 -3.35 5.79
N PRO A 413 24.02 -2.43 6.63
CA PRO A 413 24.61 -2.16 7.95
C PRO A 413 24.66 -3.37 8.90
N MET A 414 23.79 -4.37 8.72
CA MET A 414 23.87 -5.60 9.50
C MET A 414 25.03 -6.47 9.04
N LEU A 415 25.24 -6.59 7.73
CA LEU A 415 26.36 -7.34 7.16
C LEU A 415 27.70 -6.68 7.49
N ASP A 416 27.80 -5.36 7.38
CA ASP A 416 29.03 -4.62 7.69
C ASP A 416 29.51 -4.83 9.14
N ARG A 417 28.58 -5.16 10.05
CA ARG A 417 28.91 -5.51 11.44
C ARG A 417 29.40 -6.96 11.64
N LEU A 418 29.22 -7.84 10.66
CA LEU A 418 29.73 -9.21 10.73
C LEU A 418 31.21 -9.28 10.36
N ASP A 419 31.72 -8.29 9.63
CA ASP A 419 33.09 -8.20 9.17
C ASP A 419 33.99 -7.47 10.19
N THR A 420 33.42 -6.97 11.29
CA THR A 420 34.12 -6.32 12.42
C THR A 420 34.16 -7.20 13.66
#